data_1447926c7d057d3da677f131d9d739e5
#
_entry.id   1447926c7d057d3da677f131d9d739e5
#
_cell.length_a   1.000
_cell.length_b   1.000
_cell.length_c   1.000
_cell.angle_alpha   90.00
_cell.angle_beta   90.00
_cell.angle_gamma   90.00
#
_symmetry.space_group_name_H-M   'P 1'
#
loop_
_entity.id
_entity.type
_entity.pdbx_description
1 polymer ?
#
loop_
_entity_poly.entity_id
_entity_poly.type
_entity_poly.pdbx_seq_one_letter_code
_entity_poly.pdbx_strand_id
1 'polypeptide(L)'
;MYYFEILEGLYKSKVRYFIAGGLSVNLYGVPRVTQDIDIVIAMDRENVLKITSLLKELGYVPRLPVSPDDLANPDKVKDWIENKNLKAFSFYHKNENYKVIDIVLVHSLDFEKSFKNRTVKRAKDIDIYLASIDDVVKMKEFSGRTQDLSDIEMLNKVRKYLEEKNG
;
A
#
# COMPACT_ATOMS: atom_id res chain seq x y z
N MET A 1 12.95 -12.12 1.26
CA MET A 1 11.62 -11.51 1.17
C MET A 1 11.73 -10.24 0.36
N TYR A 2 11.14 -10.20 -0.82
CA TYR A 2 11.39 -9.11 -1.78
C TYR A 2 10.82 -7.76 -1.32
N TYR A 3 9.77 -7.74 -0.53
CA TYR A 3 9.22 -6.46 -0.12
C TYR A 3 10.10 -5.70 0.87
N PHE A 4 11.04 -6.35 1.54
CA PHE A 4 11.94 -5.63 2.43
C PHE A 4 12.80 -4.63 1.65
N GLU A 5 13.28 -5.01 0.47
CA GLU A 5 14.05 -4.12 -0.41
C GLU A 5 13.24 -2.89 -0.82
N ILE A 6 11.96 -3.10 -1.16
CA ILE A 6 11.05 -1.99 -1.48
C ILE A 6 10.83 -1.09 -0.26
N LEU A 7 10.54 -1.70 0.89
CA LEU A 7 10.28 -0.94 2.12
C LEU A 7 11.49 -0.15 2.58
N GLU A 8 12.68 -0.72 2.46
CA GLU A 8 13.94 -0.02 2.74
C GLU A 8 14.13 1.17 1.81
N GLY A 9 13.86 0.99 0.52
CA GLY A 9 13.93 2.06 -0.47
C GLY A 9 12.93 3.18 -0.18
N LEU A 10 11.70 2.84 0.18
CA LEU A 10 10.68 3.82 0.55
C LEU A 10 11.11 4.64 1.78
N TYR A 11 11.68 3.98 2.77
CA TYR A 11 12.17 4.64 3.98
C TYR A 11 13.34 5.59 3.66
N LYS A 12 14.36 5.09 2.95
CA LYS A 12 15.54 5.89 2.58
C LYS A 12 15.22 7.08 1.68
N SER A 13 14.24 6.92 0.80
CA SER A 13 13.79 7.97 -0.11
C SER A 13 12.80 8.94 0.54
N LYS A 14 12.44 8.72 1.80
CA LYS A 14 11.48 9.55 2.55
C LYS A 14 10.14 9.67 1.84
N VAL A 15 9.65 8.57 1.31
CA VAL A 15 8.35 8.50 0.65
C VAL A 15 7.25 8.53 1.70
N ARG A 16 6.20 9.27 1.43
CA ARG A 16 4.99 9.31 2.25
C ARG A 16 4.01 8.27 1.74
N TYR A 17 3.85 7.21 2.51
CA TYR A 17 3.03 6.04 2.16
C TYR A 17 2.57 5.32 3.41
N PHE A 18 1.60 4.43 3.26
CA PHE A 18 1.34 3.37 4.23
C PHE A 18 0.92 2.09 3.50
N ILE A 19 1.27 0.96 4.10
CA ILE A 19 0.90 -0.36 3.57
C ILE A 19 -0.56 -0.63 3.91
N ALA A 20 -1.28 -1.14 2.92
CA ALA A 20 -2.66 -1.63 3.05
C ALA A 20 -2.72 -3.09 2.59
N GLY A 21 -3.91 -3.58 2.31
CA GLY A 21 -4.10 -4.92 1.73
C GLY A 21 -3.61 -6.07 2.60
N GLY A 22 -3.34 -7.20 1.97
CA GLY A 22 -2.99 -8.44 2.65
C GLY A 22 -1.71 -8.38 3.47
N LEU A 23 -0.71 -7.65 2.98
CA LEU A 23 0.55 -7.50 3.71
C LEU A 23 0.36 -6.77 5.04
N SER A 24 -0.52 -5.76 5.10
CA SER A 24 -0.83 -5.08 6.35
C SER A 24 -1.46 -6.04 7.36
N VAL A 25 -2.34 -6.92 6.91
CA VAL A 25 -2.96 -7.95 7.77
C VAL A 25 -1.89 -8.86 8.36
N ASN A 26 -0.95 -9.33 7.53
CA ASN A 26 0.18 -10.15 8.00
C ASN A 26 1.04 -9.40 9.01
N LEU A 27 1.32 -8.14 8.78
CA LEU A 27 2.17 -7.34 9.67
C LEU A 27 1.48 -7.02 11.00
N TYR A 28 0.16 -7.12 11.05
CA TYR A 28 -0.59 -7.08 12.31
C TYR A 28 -0.66 -8.44 13.03
N GLY A 29 0.00 -9.47 12.48
CA GLY A 29 0.11 -10.78 13.12
C GLY A 29 -0.90 -11.82 12.67
N VAL A 30 -1.69 -11.54 11.64
CA VAL A 30 -2.68 -12.47 11.09
C VAL A 30 -2.05 -13.29 9.96
N PRO A 31 -1.91 -14.61 10.10
CA PRO A 31 -1.39 -15.45 9.04
C PRO A 31 -2.37 -15.51 7.86
N ARG A 32 -1.90 -15.16 6.68
CA ARG A 32 -2.63 -15.35 5.44
C ARG A 32 -1.65 -15.30 4.26
N VAL A 33 -2.05 -15.90 3.15
CA VAL A 33 -1.26 -15.81 1.91
C VAL A 33 -1.47 -14.43 1.30
N THR A 34 -0.37 -13.78 0.95
CA THR A 34 -0.38 -12.53 0.18
C THR A 34 0.81 -12.54 -0.78
N GLN A 35 0.58 -12.07 -2.00
CA GLN A 35 1.61 -12.04 -3.04
C GLN A 35 2.05 -10.62 -3.35
N ASP A 36 1.14 -9.66 -3.28
CA ASP A 36 1.36 -8.29 -3.73
C ASP A 36 1.52 -7.34 -2.55
N ILE A 37 2.25 -6.26 -2.77
CA ILE A 37 2.33 -5.16 -1.83
C ILE A 37 1.33 -4.10 -2.29
N ASP A 38 0.37 -3.77 -1.43
CA ASP A 38 -0.57 -2.68 -1.67
C ASP A 38 -0.17 -1.48 -0.83
N ILE A 39 0.07 -0.34 -1.46
CA ILE A 39 0.38 0.90 -0.75
C ILE A 39 -0.57 2.02 -1.17
N VAL A 40 -0.85 2.90 -0.23
CA VAL A 40 -1.50 4.19 -0.46
C VAL A 40 -0.42 5.25 -0.29
N ILE A 41 -0.37 6.20 -1.21
CA ILE A 41 0.69 7.21 -1.24
C ILE A 41 0.10 8.62 -1.28
N ALA A 42 0.87 9.60 -0.82
CA ALA A 42 0.58 10.99 -1.11
C ALA A 42 0.76 11.22 -2.61
N MET A 43 -0.26 11.79 -3.26
CA MET A 43 -0.33 11.93 -4.71
C MET A 43 0.26 13.25 -5.23
N ASP A 44 0.95 14.02 -4.39
CA ASP A 44 1.69 15.18 -4.86
C ASP A 44 2.85 14.75 -5.77
N ARG A 45 3.19 15.61 -6.72
CA ARG A 45 4.18 15.31 -7.75
C ARG A 45 5.52 14.85 -7.18
N GLU A 46 6.04 15.56 -6.18
CA GLU A 46 7.34 15.22 -5.58
C GLU A 46 7.35 13.80 -5.03
N ASN A 47 6.32 13.44 -4.26
CA ASN A 47 6.21 12.12 -3.65
C ASN A 47 6.07 11.02 -4.70
N VAL A 48 5.22 11.24 -5.71
CA VAL A 48 5.02 10.28 -6.81
C VAL A 48 6.33 10.03 -7.55
N LEU A 49 7.08 11.09 -7.87
CA LEU A 49 8.34 10.94 -8.62
C LEU A 49 9.42 10.23 -7.80
N LYS A 50 9.45 10.39 -6.48
CA LYS A 50 10.33 9.59 -5.61
C LYS A 50 10.03 8.10 -5.75
N ILE A 51 8.76 7.74 -5.78
CA ILE A 51 8.32 6.35 -5.87
C ILE A 51 8.64 5.78 -7.25
N THR A 52 8.29 6.49 -8.32
CA THR A 52 8.53 5.98 -9.68
C THR A 52 10.03 5.84 -9.96
N SER A 53 10.85 6.76 -9.48
CA SER A 53 12.31 6.67 -9.58
C SER A 53 12.86 5.47 -8.81
N LEU A 54 12.40 5.26 -7.59
CA LEU A 54 12.79 4.13 -6.77
C LEU A 54 12.43 2.80 -7.44
N LEU A 55 11.20 2.66 -7.89
CA LEU A 55 10.74 1.42 -8.51
C LEU A 55 11.49 1.12 -9.81
N LYS A 56 11.77 2.14 -10.61
CA LYS A 56 12.62 1.99 -11.81
C LYS A 56 14.02 1.49 -11.46
N GLU A 57 14.62 2.08 -10.45
CA GLU A 57 15.96 1.69 -9.97
C GLU A 57 15.99 0.24 -9.50
N LEU A 58 14.93 -0.21 -8.83
CA LEU A 58 14.78 -1.59 -8.35
C LEU A 58 14.35 -2.59 -9.44
N GLY A 59 14.15 -2.13 -10.68
CA GLY A 59 13.81 -3.00 -11.81
C GLY A 59 12.33 -3.24 -12.02
N TYR A 60 11.46 -2.41 -11.46
CA TYR A 60 10.01 -2.50 -11.64
C TYR A 60 9.55 -1.65 -12.82
N VAL A 61 8.58 -2.16 -13.54
CA VAL A 61 7.98 -1.50 -14.71
C VAL A 61 6.46 -1.46 -14.55
N PRO A 62 5.78 -0.44 -15.11
CA PRO A 62 4.32 -0.37 -15.01
C PRO A 62 3.66 -1.46 -15.85
N ARG A 63 2.55 -1.99 -15.34
CA ARG A 63 1.75 -2.96 -16.10
C ARG A 63 1.03 -2.31 -17.27
N LEU A 64 0.58 -1.07 -17.12
CA LEU A 64 0.01 -0.31 -18.20
C LEU A 64 1.11 0.17 -19.16
N PRO A 65 0.84 0.25 -20.48
CA PRO A 65 1.81 0.73 -21.46
C PRO A 65 1.89 2.27 -21.46
N VAL A 66 2.25 2.84 -20.32
CA VAL A 66 2.37 4.29 -20.14
C VAL A 66 3.69 4.59 -19.41
N SER A 67 4.13 5.84 -19.44
CA SER A 67 5.25 6.26 -18.62
C SER A 67 4.86 6.17 -17.14
N PRO A 68 5.73 5.60 -16.25
CA PRO A 68 5.44 5.60 -14.82
C PRO A 68 5.18 7.00 -14.25
N ASP A 69 5.85 8.01 -14.79
CA ASP A 69 5.70 9.39 -14.34
C ASP A 69 4.34 10.00 -14.69
N ASP A 70 3.56 9.37 -15.55
CA ASP A 70 2.17 9.77 -15.81
C ASP A 70 1.30 9.66 -14.54
N LEU A 71 1.72 8.85 -13.57
CA LEU A 71 1.09 8.76 -12.26
C LEU A 71 1.15 10.10 -11.49
N ALA A 72 2.10 10.98 -11.83
CA ALA A 72 2.22 12.32 -11.27
C ALA A 72 1.32 13.35 -11.95
N ASN A 73 0.58 12.95 -12.99
CA ASN A 73 -0.34 13.84 -13.71
C ASN A 73 -1.78 13.59 -13.23
N PRO A 74 -2.38 14.52 -12.45
CA PRO A 74 -3.73 14.32 -11.91
C PRO A 74 -4.80 14.08 -12.96
N ASP A 75 -4.69 14.71 -14.11
CA ASP A 75 -5.67 14.56 -15.20
C ASP A 75 -5.64 13.16 -15.80
N LYS A 76 -4.45 12.59 -15.98
CA LYS A 76 -4.30 11.21 -16.45
C LYS A 76 -4.83 10.22 -15.45
N VAL A 77 -4.50 10.40 -14.16
CA VAL A 77 -4.99 9.53 -13.09
C VAL A 77 -6.52 9.57 -13.02
N LYS A 78 -7.10 10.76 -13.11
CA LYS A 78 -8.56 10.92 -13.13
C LYS A 78 -9.20 10.19 -14.31
N ASP A 79 -8.61 10.31 -15.50
CA ASP A 79 -9.07 9.59 -16.69
C ASP A 79 -9.01 8.07 -16.50
N TRP A 80 -7.92 7.56 -15.96
CA TRP A 80 -7.79 6.13 -15.70
C TRP A 80 -8.86 5.62 -14.73
N ILE A 81 -9.14 6.37 -13.68
CA ILE A 81 -10.14 5.99 -12.68
C ILE A 81 -11.56 6.07 -13.27
N GLU A 82 -11.92 7.20 -13.87
CA GLU A 82 -13.29 7.47 -14.32
C GLU A 82 -13.67 6.74 -15.62
N ASN A 83 -12.75 6.70 -16.58
CA ASN A 83 -13.04 6.20 -17.93
C ASN A 83 -12.50 4.80 -18.19
N LYS A 84 -11.51 4.34 -17.44
CA LYS A 84 -10.89 3.02 -17.62
C LYS A 84 -11.07 2.10 -16.42
N ASN A 85 -11.83 2.53 -15.44
CA ASN A 85 -12.14 1.77 -14.23
C ASN A 85 -10.90 1.23 -13.52
N LEU A 86 -9.80 1.99 -13.55
CA LEU A 86 -8.56 1.61 -12.88
C LEU A 86 -8.66 1.88 -11.38
N LYS A 87 -8.45 0.86 -10.55
CA LYS A 87 -8.52 0.98 -9.09
C LYS A 87 -7.16 1.04 -8.43
N ALA A 88 -6.15 0.50 -9.09
CA ALA A 88 -4.77 0.52 -8.63
C ALA A 88 -3.83 0.61 -9.83
N PHE A 89 -2.70 1.26 -9.64
CA PHE A 89 -1.64 1.32 -10.64
C PHE A 89 -0.57 0.32 -10.24
N SER A 90 -0.38 -0.73 -11.06
CA SER A 90 0.48 -1.87 -10.74
C SER A 90 1.84 -1.75 -11.40
N PHE A 91 2.87 -2.10 -10.63
CA PHE A 91 4.22 -2.33 -11.12
C PHE A 91 4.59 -3.79 -10.91
N TYR A 92 5.36 -4.37 -11.81
CA TYR A 92 5.93 -5.70 -11.63
C TYR A 92 7.42 -5.67 -11.93
N HIS A 93 8.17 -6.60 -11.32
CA HIS A 93 9.59 -6.70 -11.57
C HIS A 93 9.85 -7.34 -12.94
N LYS A 94 10.66 -6.68 -13.76
CA LYS A 94 10.88 -7.08 -15.16
C LYS A 94 11.49 -8.47 -15.33
N ASN A 95 12.26 -8.95 -14.35
CA ASN A 95 12.90 -10.28 -14.39
C ASN A 95 12.19 -11.32 -13.53
N GLU A 96 11.44 -10.89 -12.53
CA GLU A 96 10.75 -11.75 -11.56
C GLU A 96 9.30 -11.26 -11.44
N ASN A 97 8.49 -11.52 -12.46
CA ASN A 97 7.18 -10.91 -12.65
C ASN A 97 6.13 -11.24 -11.56
N TYR A 98 6.45 -12.18 -10.66
CA TYR A 98 5.61 -12.45 -9.49
C TYR A 98 5.74 -11.38 -8.40
N LYS A 99 6.79 -10.57 -8.47
CA LYS A 99 6.97 -9.44 -7.55
C LYS A 99 6.15 -8.26 -8.05
N VAL A 100 5.06 -7.97 -7.38
CA VAL A 100 4.10 -6.93 -7.76
C VAL A 100 3.92 -5.94 -6.62
N ILE A 101 3.89 -4.67 -6.98
CA ILE A 101 3.52 -3.58 -6.07
C ILE A 101 2.36 -2.80 -6.70
N ASP A 102 1.29 -2.63 -5.93
CA ASP A 102 0.08 -1.92 -6.34
C ASP A 102 -0.04 -0.59 -5.60
N ILE A 103 -0.13 0.48 -6.34
CA ILE A 103 -0.46 1.79 -5.77
C ILE A 103 -1.96 1.95 -5.85
N VAL A 104 -2.62 1.92 -4.69
CA VAL A 104 -4.08 1.97 -4.60
C VAL A 104 -4.55 3.39 -4.93
N LEU A 105 -5.37 3.54 -5.97
CA LEU A 105 -5.88 4.83 -6.42
C LEU A 105 -7.29 5.12 -5.90
N VAL A 106 -8.12 4.08 -5.78
CA VAL A 106 -9.52 4.21 -5.35
C VAL A 106 -9.70 3.59 -3.98
N HIS A 107 -10.00 4.41 -3.00
CA HIS A 107 -10.23 4.01 -1.62
C HIS A 107 -11.08 5.08 -0.90
N SER A 108 -11.55 4.76 0.29
CA SER A 108 -12.42 5.65 1.07
C SER A 108 -11.67 6.56 2.07
N LEU A 109 -10.33 6.51 2.09
CA LEU A 109 -9.55 7.24 3.09
C LEU A 109 -9.13 8.62 2.61
N ASP A 110 -8.97 9.55 3.57
CA ASP A 110 -8.22 10.78 3.39
C ASP A 110 -6.75 10.49 3.72
N PHE A 111 -5.85 10.70 2.75
CA PHE A 111 -4.44 10.33 2.93
C PHE A 111 -3.80 11.02 4.13
N GLU A 112 -3.92 12.34 4.24
CA GLU A 112 -3.22 13.09 5.30
C GLU A 112 -3.67 12.65 6.70
N LYS A 113 -4.96 12.45 6.88
CA LYS A 113 -5.53 11.97 8.14
C LYS A 113 -5.04 10.56 8.47
N SER A 114 -5.10 9.67 7.50
CA SER A 114 -4.69 8.26 7.68
C SER A 114 -3.18 8.14 7.88
N PHE A 115 -2.40 8.95 7.19
CA PHE A 115 -0.94 8.98 7.37
C PHE A 115 -0.56 9.46 8.78
N LYS A 116 -1.25 10.45 9.29
CA LYS A 116 -1.07 10.93 10.67
C LYS A 116 -1.36 9.83 11.69
N ASN A 117 -2.36 9.00 11.42
CA ASN A 117 -2.81 7.92 12.31
C ASN A 117 -2.12 6.57 12.04
N ARG A 118 -1.14 6.54 11.13
CA ARG A 118 -0.47 5.30 10.75
C ARG A 118 0.19 4.61 11.95
N THR A 119 0.29 3.30 11.85
CA THR A 119 1.12 2.50 12.74
C THR A 119 2.53 2.45 12.19
N VAL A 120 3.52 2.66 13.05
CA VAL A 120 4.94 2.56 12.68
C VAL A 120 5.49 1.29 13.30
N LYS A 121 6.08 0.43 12.46
CA LYS A 121 6.79 -0.77 12.92
C LYS A 121 8.27 -0.65 12.56
N ARG A 122 9.12 -0.95 13.53
CA ARG A 122 10.57 -0.95 13.32
C ARG A 122 11.02 -2.34 12.87
N ALA A 123 11.74 -2.41 11.76
CA ALA A 123 12.35 -3.64 11.27
C ALA A 123 13.79 -3.34 10.85
N LYS A 124 14.75 -3.99 11.52
CA LYS A 124 16.17 -3.64 11.37
C LYS A 124 16.37 -2.14 11.64
N ASP A 125 16.88 -1.40 10.66
CA ASP A 125 17.19 0.02 10.78
C ASP A 125 16.16 0.93 10.13
N ILE A 126 15.02 0.39 9.70
CA ILE A 126 13.98 1.15 8.99
C ILE A 126 12.67 1.18 9.74
N ASP A 127 11.90 2.24 9.52
CA ASP A 127 10.51 2.32 9.94
C ASP A 127 9.61 1.89 8.78
N ILE A 128 8.64 1.06 9.07
CA ILE A 128 7.62 0.60 8.13
C ILE A 128 6.30 1.23 8.54
N TYR A 129 5.61 1.87 7.60
CA TYR A 129 4.34 2.53 7.85
C TYR A 129 3.19 1.64 7.41
N LEU A 130 2.28 1.37 8.35
CA LEU A 130 1.05 0.62 8.11
C LEU A 130 -0.15 1.54 8.26
N ALA A 131 -1.17 1.34 7.46
CA ALA A 131 -2.49 1.88 7.79
C ALA A 131 -2.86 1.42 9.20
N SER A 132 -3.54 2.27 9.99
CA SER A 132 -4.10 1.84 11.27
C SER A 132 -5.05 0.66 11.06
N ILE A 133 -5.29 -0.14 12.09
CA ILE A 133 -6.25 -1.25 11.98
C ILE A 133 -7.61 -0.71 11.52
N ASP A 134 -8.06 0.41 12.07
CA ASP A 134 -9.33 1.03 11.67
C ASP A 134 -9.37 1.37 10.18
N ASP A 135 -8.28 1.91 9.65
CA ASP A 135 -8.19 2.27 8.24
C ASP A 135 -8.10 1.02 7.34
N VAL A 136 -7.38 -0.02 7.76
CA VAL A 136 -7.36 -1.29 7.02
C VAL A 136 -8.78 -1.88 6.94
N VAL A 137 -9.51 -1.88 8.06
CA VAL A 137 -10.89 -2.35 8.10
C VAL A 137 -11.78 -1.53 7.16
N LYS A 138 -11.68 -0.20 7.19
CA LYS A 138 -12.44 0.67 6.28
C LYS A 138 -12.18 0.36 4.81
N MET A 139 -10.91 0.17 4.43
CA MET A 139 -10.56 -0.17 3.04
C MET A 139 -11.14 -1.52 2.64
N LYS A 140 -11.13 -2.50 3.54
CA LYS A 140 -11.68 -3.83 3.29
C LYS A 140 -13.21 -3.83 3.20
N GLU A 141 -13.88 -3.05 4.02
CA GLU A 141 -15.34 -2.83 3.92
C GLU A 141 -15.71 -2.19 2.58
N PHE A 142 -14.93 -1.21 2.14
CA PHE A 142 -15.10 -0.55 0.85
C PHE A 142 -14.94 -1.54 -0.31
N SER A 143 -13.94 -2.42 -0.25
CA SER A 143 -13.67 -3.45 -1.26
C SER A 143 -14.73 -4.57 -1.26
N GLY A 144 -15.16 -5.03 -0.10
CA GLY A 144 -16.32 -5.93 0.08
C GLY A 144 -16.17 -7.34 -0.45
N ARG A 145 -14.95 -7.83 -0.68
CA ARG A 145 -14.70 -9.21 -1.14
C ARG A 145 -14.84 -10.21 0.02
N THR A 146 -15.08 -11.49 -0.30
CA THR A 146 -15.20 -12.56 0.72
C THR A 146 -13.94 -12.64 1.60
N GLN A 147 -12.76 -12.58 1.00
CA GLN A 147 -11.50 -12.59 1.75
C GLN A 147 -11.41 -11.37 2.69
N ASP A 148 -11.95 -10.23 2.29
CA ASP A 148 -11.94 -9.02 3.10
C ASP A 148 -12.79 -9.16 4.38
N LEU A 149 -13.90 -9.89 4.32
CA LEU A 149 -14.72 -10.16 5.51
C LEU A 149 -13.96 -11.01 6.53
N SER A 150 -13.23 -12.03 6.08
CA SER A 150 -12.37 -12.84 6.94
C SER A 150 -11.25 -12.01 7.57
N ASP A 151 -10.61 -11.17 6.78
CA ASP A 151 -9.55 -10.28 7.26
C ASP A 151 -10.07 -9.31 8.33
N ILE A 152 -11.26 -8.74 8.12
CA ILE A 152 -11.90 -7.83 9.08
C ILE A 152 -12.13 -8.55 10.42
N GLU A 153 -12.66 -9.77 10.38
CA GLU A 153 -12.90 -10.55 11.59
C GLU A 153 -11.60 -10.77 12.38
N MET A 154 -10.54 -11.17 11.70
CA MET A 154 -9.25 -11.41 12.35
C MET A 154 -8.61 -10.12 12.86
N LEU A 155 -8.70 -9.03 12.12
CA LEU A 155 -8.21 -7.72 12.56
C LEU A 155 -8.94 -7.21 13.81
N ASN A 156 -10.25 -7.45 13.89
CA ASN A 156 -11.03 -7.09 15.08
C ASN A 156 -10.58 -7.87 16.31
N LYS A 157 -10.20 -9.13 16.15
CA LYS A 157 -9.62 -9.94 17.23
C LYS A 157 -8.28 -9.37 17.69
N VAL A 158 -7.42 -8.97 16.75
CA VAL A 158 -6.13 -8.33 17.06
C VAL A 158 -6.34 -7.02 17.82
N ARG A 159 -7.27 -6.19 17.34
CA ARG A 159 -7.62 -4.92 17.99
C ARG A 159 -8.03 -5.13 19.44
N LYS A 160 -8.93 -6.08 19.67
CA LYS A 160 -9.42 -6.42 21.01
C LYS A 160 -8.27 -6.88 21.92
N TYR A 161 -7.40 -7.75 21.41
CA TYR A 161 -6.24 -8.22 22.14
C TYR A 161 -5.32 -7.07 22.57
N LEU A 162 -5.04 -6.13 21.66
CA LEU A 162 -4.20 -4.98 21.94
C LEU A 162 -4.82 -4.04 22.97
N GLU A 163 -6.13 -3.83 22.91
CA GLU A 163 -6.87 -3.02 23.89
C GLU A 163 -6.81 -3.66 25.29
N GLU A 164 -7.02 -4.96 25.39
CA GLU A 164 -6.93 -5.70 26.66
C GLU A 164 -5.53 -5.67 27.26
N LYS A 165 -4.48 -5.77 26.41
CA LYS A 165 -3.09 -5.76 26.85
C LYS A 165 -2.64 -4.38 27.35
N ASN A 166 -3.17 -3.30 26.78
CA ASN A 166 -2.80 -1.92 27.09
C ASN A 166 -3.73 -1.26 28.11
N GLY A 167 -4.81 -1.94 28.44
CA GLY A 167 -5.80 -1.48 29.44
C GLY A 167 -5.43 -1.93 30.88
#